data_7d7992dfc37c385500434429e27f9b29
#
_entry.id   7d7992dfc37c385500434429e27f9b29
#
_cell.length_a   1.000
_cell.length_b   1.000
_cell.length_c   1.000
_cell.angle_alpha   90.00
_cell.angle_beta   90.00
_cell.angle_gamma   90.00
#
_symmetry.space_group_name_H-M   'P 1'
#
loop_
_entity.id
_entity.type
_entity.pdbx_description
1 polymer ?
#
loop_
_entity_poly.entity_id
_entity_poly.type
_entity_poly.pdbx_seq_one_letter_code
_entity_poly.pdbx_strand_id
1 'polypeptide(L)'
;MEIERNRDSKLGLVKFLQEKREETAMSLASTISNSKILELAYPTSDPIKPNRRGIQLLAIILGIGLPAMFIFFKEIINDKINTRYDISKITDAPILGEVGHSYSSSAMIVSKTNRSMVSEQFRIIRSNLQYILNKIEKPVIMVTSSFSSEGKSYITTNLGGVMALAGKKTVILEFDIRKPKLFTGLKLASKGGITNYLVGKSKFEDLPVKVPGFENLFAISCGPVPPNPSELLLDSRVSELMDWLRANFDVIILDTAPVGMVSDAMTLGKFADSTLYIVRQGHTYKKQISLIDEFYQESRLPKISIIINDIKLKPGYGYYGYGRYGYGYGYGGGYYEIEEGVLKSKSRSFIAGIKNIFKRK
;
A
#
# COMPACT_ATOMS: atom_id res chain seq x y z
N MET A 1 -74.89 56.01 -93.32
CA MET A 1 -73.86 54.89 -93.34
C MET A 1 -72.57 55.17 -92.57
N GLU A 2 -71.98 56.39 -92.64
CA GLU A 2 -70.70 56.66 -91.93
C GLU A 2 -70.88 56.78 -90.39
N ILE A 3 -71.98 57.37 -89.97
CA ILE A 3 -72.33 57.58 -88.51
C ILE A 3 -72.59 56.20 -87.83
N GLU A 4 -73.25 55.30 -88.54
CA GLU A 4 -73.55 53.95 -88.00
C GLU A 4 -72.26 53.12 -87.85
N ARG A 5 -71.37 53.20 -88.82
CA ARG A 5 -70.09 52.52 -88.78
C ARG A 5 -69.17 52.97 -87.61
N ASN A 6 -69.24 54.29 -87.41
CA ASN A 6 -68.49 54.91 -86.27
C ASN A 6 -69.11 54.56 -84.90
N ARG A 7 -70.46 54.39 -84.83
CA ARG A 7 -71.15 53.94 -83.61
C ARG A 7 -70.81 52.44 -83.33
N ASP A 8 -70.89 51.63 -84.36
CA ASP A 8 -70.58 50.19 -84.16
C ASP A 8 -69.11 49.94 -83.83
N SER A 9 -68.21 50.74 -84.40
CA SER A 9 -66.80 50.70 -84.07
C SER A 9 -66.50 51.12 -82.59
N LYS A 10 -67.22 52.19 -82.13
CA LYS A 10 -67.13 52.64 -80.76
C LYS A 10 -67.78 51.66 -79.76
N LEU A 11 -68.88 51.00 -80.15
CA LEU A 11 -69.54 49.97 -79.34
C LEU A 11 -68.63 48.75 -79.24
N GLY A 12 -67.94 48.33 -80.34
CA GLY A 12 -66.96 47.27 -80.32
C GLY A 12 -65.77 47.56 -79.40
N LEU A 13 -65.30 48.84 -79.47
CA LEU A 13 -64.19 49.23 -78.58
C LEU A 13 -64.64 49.26 -77.11
N VAL A 14 -65.85 49.71 -76.80
CA VAL A 14 -66.40 49.71 -75.44
C VAL A 14 -66.52 48.26 -74.90
N LYS A 15 -67.06 47.38 -75.70
CA LYS A 15 -67.13 45.96 -75.31
C LYS A 15 -65.74 45.35 -75.05
N PHE A 16 -64.82 45.63 -75.96
CA PHE A 16 -63.41 45.12 -75.81
C PHE A 16 -62.76 45.67 -74.56
N LEU A 17 -62.97 46.95 -74.25
CA LEU A 17 -62.44 47.56 -73.04
C LEU A 17 -63.12 47.03 -71.77
N GLN A 18 -64.40 46.71 -71.82
CA GLN A 18 -65.10 46.06 -70.69
C GLN A 18 -64.59 44.64 -70.46
N GLU A 19 -64.45 43.85 -71.54
CA GLU A 19 -63.85 42.49 -71.45
C GLU A 19 -62.44 42.52 -70.85
N LYS A 20 -61.60 43.46 -71.32
CA LYS A 20 -60.24 43.59 -70.78
C LYS A 20 -60.23 44.07 -69.34
N ARG A 21 -61.15 44.92 -68.93
CA ARG A 21 -61.30 45.33 -67.54
C ARG A 21 -61.72 44.17 -66.65
N GLU A 22 -62.64 43.34 -67.11
CA GLU A 22 -63.08 42.15 -66.37
C GLU A 22 -61.99 41.11 -66.28
N GLU A 23 -61.27 40.90 -67.39
CA GLU A 23 -60.12 40.00 -67.41
C GLU A 23 -59.03 40.48 -66.44
N THR A 24 -58.69 41.73 -66.45
CA THR A 24 -57.74 42.33 -65.51
C THR A 24 -58.23 42.30 -64.08
N ALA A 25 -59.50 42.51 -63.85
CA ALA A 25 -60.11 42.43 -62.51
C ALA A 25 -60.07 40.96 -61.99
N MET A 26 -60.36 39.97 -62.85
CA MET A 26 -60.26 38.59 -62.54
C MET A 26 -58.78 38.18 -62.26
N SER A 27 -57.86 38.66 -63.09
CA SER A 27 -56.45 38.43 -62.92
C SER A 27 -55.89 38.99 -61.56
N LEU A 28 -56.34 40.21 -61.24
CA LEU A 28 -56.06 40.85 -59.96
C LEU A 28 -56.68 40.09 -58.78
N ALA A 29 -57.93 39.62 -58.95
CA ALA A 29 -58.59 38.80 -57.94
C ALA A 29 -57.97 37.39 -57.77
N SER A 30 -57.40 36.85 -58.84
CA SER A 30 -56.71 35.59 -58.79
C SER A 30 -55.25 35.66 -58.21
N THR A 31 -54.70 36.85 -58.16
CA THR A 31 -53.43 37.09 -57.44
C THR A 31 -53.62 37.22 -55.91
N ILE A 32 -54.46 36.40 -55.35
CA ILE A 32 -54.52 36.27 -53.88
C ILE A 32 -53.22 35.60 -53.47
N SER A 33 -52.42 36.29 -52.71
CA SER A 33 -51.17 35.69 -52.15
C SER A 33 -51.49 34.34 -51.52
N ASN A 34 -50.93 33.27 -52.09
CA ASN A 34 -51.04 31.92 -51.52
C ASN A 34 -50.28 31.79 -50.17
N SER A 35 -49.67 32.87 -49.72
CA SER A 35 -48.99 32.91 -48.44
C SER A 35 -49.91 33.53 -47.41
N LYS A 36 -50.41 32.67 -46.51
CA LYS A 36 -51.12 33.10 -45.30
C LYS A 36 -50.15 33.13 -44.16
N ILE A 37 -49.96 34.27 -43.52
CA ILE A 37 -49.18 34.31 -42.26
C ILE A 37 -50.01 33.56 -41.21
N LEU A 38 -49.63 32.35 -40.87
CA LEU A 38 -50.29 31.54 -39.86
C LEU A 38 -50.02 32.04 -38.47
N GLU A 39 -48.76 32.42 -38.21
CA GLU A 39 -48.33 33.02 -36.93
C GLU A 39 -47.18 34.01 -37.16
N LEU A 40 -47.16 35.07 -36.40
CA LEU A 40 -46.00 35.94 -36.31
C LEU A 40 -44.92 35.28 -35.47
N ALA A 41 -43.67 35.38 -35.91
CA ALA A 41 -42.55 34.87 -35.12
C ALA A 41 -42.40 35.68 -33.82
N TYR A 42 -42.70 35.06 -32.69
CA TYR A 42 -42.48 35.65 -31.38
C TYR A 42 -41.18 35.10 -30.80
N PRO A 43 -40.26 35.95 -30.30
CA PRO A 43 -39.13 35.45 -29.54
C PRO A 43 -39.64 34.84 -28.23
N THR A 44 -39.25 33.63 -27.91
CA THR A 44 -39.49 33.03 -26.60
C THR A 44 -38.69 33.79 -25.55
N SER A 45 -39.30 34.12 -24.41
CA SER A 45 -38.63 34.79 -23.30
C SER A 45 -37.51 33.94 -22.69
N ASP A 46 -37.65 32.62 -22.79
CA ASP A 46 -36.63 31.67 -22.31
C ASP A 46 -35.82 31.05 -23.44
N PRO A 47 -34.50 30.93 -23.31
CA PRO A 47 -33.68 30.30 -24.32
C PRO A 47 -33.97 28.79 -24.40
N ILE A 48 -34.33 28.31 -25.60
CA ILE A 48 -34.61 26.90 -25.86
C ILE A 48 -33.33 26.06 -25.76
N LYS A 49 -32.17 26.63 -26.07
CA LYS A 49 -30.84 26.01 -25.99
C LYS A 49 -29.80 27.06 -25.58
N PRO A 50 -28.74 26.66 -24.82
CA PRO A 50 -28.52 25.35 -24.23
C PRO A 50 -29.33 25.10 -22.96
N ASN A 51 -29.73 23.86 -22.69
CA ASN A 51 -30.42 23.49 -21.44
C ASN A 51 -29.46 23.58 -20.24
N ARG A 52 -29.45 24.72 -19.55
CA ARG A 52 -28.55 25.01 -18.42
C ARG A 52 -28.64 23.97 -17.31
N ARG A 53 -29.85 23.50 -16.96
CA ARG A 53 -30.07 22.50 -15.91
C ARG A 53 -29.47 21.15 -16.30
N GLY A 54 -29.66 20.75 -17.57
CA GLY A 54 -29.06 19.49 -18.08
C GLY A 54 -27.53 19.51 -18.08
N ILE A 55 -26.95 20.65 -18.49
CA ILE A 55 -25.49 20.82 -18.49
C ILE A 55 -24.92 20.83 -17.05
N GLN A 56 -25.59 21.50 -16.11
CA GLN A 56 -25.20 21.51 -14.71
C GLN A 56 -25.26 20.10 -14.09
N LEU A 57 -26.34 19.36 -14.36
CA LEU A 57 -26.47 17.99 -13.87
C LEU A 57 -25.42 17.07 -14.46
N LEU A 58 -25.15 17.19 -15.76
CA LEU A 58 -24.06 16.44 -16.42
C LEU A 58 -22.69 16.80 -15.83
N ALA A 59 -22.44 18.09 -15.59
CA ALA A 59 -21.18 18.54 -14.98
C ALA A 59 -20.97 17.96 -13.57
N ILE A 60 -22.04 17.88 -12.75
CA ILE A 60 -21.99 17.26 -11.42
C ILE A 60 -21.72 15.77 -11.52
N ILE A 61 -22.42 15.05 -12.41
CA ILE A 61 -22.23 13.61 -12.62
C ILE A 61 -20.81 13.32 -13.07
N LEU A 62 -20.28 14.05 -14.03
CA LEU A 62 -18.90 13.88 -14.50
C LEU A 62 -17.88 14.31 -13.46
N GLY A 63 -18.15 15.41 -12.74
CA GLY A 63 -17.26 15.92 -11.69
C GLY A 63 -17.08 14.97 -10.50
N ILE A 64 -18.08 14.19 -10.16
CA ILE A 64 -18.02 13.17 -9.09
C ILE A 64 -17.69 11.80 -9.68
N GLY A 65 -18.29 11.44 -10.80
CA GLY A 65 -18.16 10.11 -11.42
C GLY A 65 -16.77 9.80 -11.93
N LEU A 66 -16.10 10.74 -12.60
CA LEU A 66 -14.73 10.51 -13.11
C LEU A 66 -13.70 10.29 -12.00
N PRO A 67 -13.62 11.11 -10.93
CA PRO A 67 -12.74 10.82 -9.81
C PRO A 67 -13.07 9.51 -9.09
N ALA A 68 -14.35 9.22 -8.89
CA ALA A 68 -14.78 7.97 -8.26
C ALA A 68 -14.37 6.75 -9.10
N MET A 69 -14.59 6.80 -10.40
CA MET A 69 -14.18 5.78 -11.36
C MET A 69 -12.66 5.59 -11.38
N PHE A 70 -11.89 6.68 -11.35
CA PHE A 70 -10.42 6.62 -11.28
C PHE A 70 -9.93 5.95 -10.00
N ILE A 71 -10.50 6.28 -8.83
CA ILE A 71 -10.16 5.64 -7.55
C ILE A 71 -10.51 4.15 -7.59
N PHE A 72 -11.67 3.79 -8.12
CA PHE A 72 -12.14 2.41 -8.24
C PHE A 72 -11.20 1.57 -9.13
N PHE A 73 -10.83 2.06 -10.31
CA PHE A 73 -9.88 1.37 -11.17
C PHE A 73 -8.50 1.23 -10.52
N LYS A 74 -8.02 2.27 -9.84
CA LYS A 74 -6.75 2.23 -9.10
C LYS A 74 -6.77 1.15 -8.01
N GLU A 75 -7.89 0.96 -7.32
CA GLU A 75 -8.02 -0.07 -6.27
C GLU A 75 -8.07 -1.49 -6.86
N ILE A 76 -8.78 -1.68 -8.01
CA ILE A 76 -8.81 -2.98 -8.70
C ILE A 76 -7.43 -3.41 -9.20
N ILE A 77 -6.65 -2.46 -9.72
CA ILE A 77 -5.30 -2.75 -10.26
C ILE A 77 -4.27 -2.95 -9.13
N ASN A 78 -4.63 -2.62 -7.88
CA ASN A 78 -3.71 -2.72 -6.76
C ASN A 78 -3.57 -4.15 -6.24
N ASP A 79 -2.56 -4.86 -6.74
CA ASP A 79 -2.21 -6.23 -6.34
C ASP A 79 -1.41 -6.32 -5.04
N LYS A 80 -1.23 -5.20 -4.31
CA LYS A 80 -0.43 -5.18 -3.08
C LYS A 80 -1.30 -5.37 -1.85
N ILE A 81 -0.69 -5.90 -0.79
CA ILE A 81 -1.30 -6.04 0.52
C ILE A 81 -1.46 -4.67 1.17
N ASN A 82 -2.69 -4.30 1.50
CA ASN A 82 -3.01 -3.05 2.19
C ASN A 82 -3.60 -3.28 3.58
N THR A 83 -4.30 -4.37 3.79
CA THR A 83 -5.04 -4.67 5.01
C THR A 83 -4.75 -6.08 5.52
N ARG A 84 -4.99 -6.30 6.81
CA ARG A 84 -4.97 -7.63 7.41
C ARG A 84 -5.94 -8.60 6.69
N TYR A 85 -7.08 -8.09 6.24
CA TYR A 85 -8.09 -8.87 5.53
C TYR A 85 -7.57 -9.43 4.20
N ASP A 86 -6.71 -8.70 3.48
CA ASP A 86 -6.10 -9.19 2.24
C ASP A 86 -5.27 -10.47 2.48
N ILE A 87 -4.68 -10.62 3.66
CA ILE A 87 -3.90 -11.79 4.05
C ILE A 87 -4.82 -12.92 4.51
N SER A 88 -5.70 -12.65 5.47
CA SER A 88 -6.57 -13.66 6.07
C SER A 88 -7.59 -14.28 5.10
N LYS A 89 -7.78 -13.67 3.94
CA LYS A 89 -8.61 -14.21 2.85
C LYS A 89 -7.89 -15.27 2.01
N ILE A 90 -6.55 -15.27 2.03
CA ILE A 90 -5.71 -16.12 1.17
C ILE A 90 -5.06 -17.26 1.98
N THR A 91 -4.72 -17.03 3.24
CA THR A 91 -4.02 -18.02 4.08
C THR A 91 -4.59 -18.07 5.49
N ASP A 92 -4.56 -19.27 6.08
CA ASP A 92 -4.89 -19.51 7.48
C ASP A 92 -3.68 -19.37 8.41
N ALA A 93 -2.49 -19.05 7.87
CA ALA A 93 -1.31 -18.81 8.68
C ALA A 93 -1.56 -17.67 9.70
N PRO A 94 -1.27 -17.88 11.00
CA PRO A 94 -1.61 -16.93 12.04
C PRO A 94 -0.87 -15.61 11.88
N ILE A 95 -1.58 -14.49 11.96
CA ILE A 95 -0.99 -13.14 12.00
C ILE A 95 -0.63 -12.83 13.44
N LEU A 96 0.66 -12.90 13.75
CA LEU A 96 1.22 -12.74 15.09
C LEU A 96 1.14 -11.31 15.60
N GLY A 97 1.29 -10.33 14.69
CA GLY A 97 1.25 -8.92 15.05
C GLY A 97 1.44 -8.00 13.86
N GLU A 98 1.33 -6.72 14.17
CA GLU A 98 1.38 -5.63 13.21
C GLU A 98 2.35 -4.56 13.73
N VAL A 99 3.22 -4.05 12.86
CA VAL A 99 4.21 -3.03 13.19
C VAL A 99 3.94 -1.78 12.35
N GLY A 100 3.69 -0.67 13.02
CA GLY A 100 3.44 0.63 12.41
C GLY A 100 4.68 1.20 11.73
N HIS A 101 4.44 2.15 10.81
CA HIS A 101 5.51 2.92 10.20
C HIS A 101 6.26 3.72 11.26
N SER A 102 7.58 3.54 11.33
CA SER A 102 8.44 4.35 12.18
C SER A 102 9.04 5.52 11.41
N TYR A 103 8.99 6.68 12.00
CA TYR A 103 9.63 7.92 11.49
C TYR A 103 11.08 8.06 11.99
N SER A 104 11.53 7.16 12.85
CA SER A 104 12.91 7.15 13.34
C SER A 104 13.87 6.65 12.27
N SER A 105 15.04 7.27 12.15
CA SER A 105 16.14 6.80 11.30
C SER A 105 16.94 5.64 11.93
N SER A 106 16.67 5.31 13.19
CA SER A 106 17.35 4.23 13.90
C SER A 106 16.78 2.87 13.53
N ALA A 107 17.64 1.89 13.28
CA ALA A 107 17.23 0.49 13.12
C ALA A 107 16.70 -0.12 14.43
N MET A 108 17.23 0.31 15.58
CA MET A 108 16.81 -0.09 16.92
C MET A 108 15.94 1.02 17.52
N ILE A 109 14.65 0.75 17.67
CA ILE A 109 13.68 1.67 18.31
C ILE A 109 13.42 1.27 19.74
N VAL A 110 13.42 -0.03 20.00
CA VAL A 110 13.15 -0.58 21.32
C VAL A 110 14.26 -0.21 22.30
N SER A 111 13.87 0.34 23.45
CA SER A 111 14.77 0.59 24.58
C SER A 111 14.01 0.48 25.90
N LYS A 112 14.73 0.51 27.05
CA LYS A 112 14.09 0.50 28.38
C LYS A 112 13.14 1.68 28.60
N THR A 113 13.43 2.84 28.01
CA THR A 113 12.70 4.09 28.23
C THR A 113 11.72 4.44 27.10
N ASN A 114 11.87 3.84 25.91
CA ASN A 114 11.01 4.17 24.78
C ASN A 114 9.62 3.52 24.92
N ARG A 115 8.59 4.38 25.01
CA ARG A 115 7.17 4.02 25.10
C ARG A 115 6.42 4.36 23.81
N SER A 116 7.13 4.42 22.68
CA SER A 116 6.47 4.65 21.39
C SER A 116 5.52 3.51 21.07
N MET A 117 4.50 3.81 20.28
CA MET A 117 3.51 2.84 19.78
C MET A 117 4.20 1.63 19.12
N VAL A 118 5.24 1.88 18.32
CA VAL A 118 5.99 0.82 17.65
C VAL A 118 6.73 -0.08 18.64
N SER A 119 7.34 0.50 19.70
CA SER A 119 7.96 -0.29 20.77
C SER A 119 6.96 -1.22 21.47
N GLU A 120 5.74 -0.73 21.73
CA GLU A 120 4.69 -1.55 22.34
C GLU A 120 4.21 -2.67 21.43
N GLN A 121 4.12 -2.43 20.12
CA GLN A 121 3.81 -3.46 19.14
C GLN A 121 4.82 -4.61 19.18
N PHE A 122 6.11 -4.33 19.31
CA PHE A 122 7.14 -5.36 19.51
C PHE A 122 6.98 -6.13 20.81
N ARG A 123 6.56 -5.47 21.92
CA ARG A 123 6.27 -6.16 23.19
C ARG A 123 5.08 -7.09 23.07
N ILE A 124 4.03 -6.69 22.31
CA ILE A 124 2.87 -7.53 22.00
C ILE A 124 3.29 -8.73 21.16
N ILE A 125 4.08 -8.51 20.09
CA ILE A 125 4.61 -9.59 19.25
C ILE A 125 5.41 -10.59 20.08
N ARG A 126 6.28 -10.12 20.99
CA ARG A 126 6.99 -11.00 21.93
C ARG A 126 6.04 -11.86 22.76
N SER A 127 4.99 -11.25 23.34
CA SER A 127 4.02 -11.98 24.17
C SER A 127 3.28 -13.06 23.36
N ASN A 128 2.85 -12.72 22.15
CA ASN A 128 2.19 -13.67 21.26
C ASN A 128 3.13 -14.80 20.82
N LEU A 129 4.39 -14.48 20.56
CA LEU A 129 5.42 -15.45 20.18
C LEU A 129 5.74 -16.41 21.32
N GLN A 130 5.79 -15.93 22.58
CA GLN A 130 5.96 -16.78 23.75
C GLN A 130 4.83 -17.82 23.86
N TYR A 131 3.61 -17.47 23.48
CA TYR A 131 2.49 -18.42 23.47
C TYR A 131 2.69 -19.54 22.43
N ILE A 132 3.22 -19.20 21.23
CA ILE A 132 3.51 -20.19 20.18
C ILE A 132 4.67 -21.10 20.58
N LEU A 133 5.66 -20.55 21.29
CA LEU A 133 6.91 -21.21 21.69
C LEU A 133 6.84 -21.87 23.08
N ASN A 134 5.67 -21.93 23.71
CA ASN A 134 5.43 -22.24 25.13
C ASN A 134 6.14 -23.48 25.70
N LYS A 135 6.58 -24.42 24.84
CA LYS A 135 7.25 -25.67 25.27
C LYS A 135 8.73 -25.73 24.90
N ILE A 136 9.29 -24.64 24.34
CA ILE A 136 10.65 -24.62 23.82
C ILE A 136 11.49 -23.71 24.70
N GLU A 137 12.44 -24.28 25.45
CA GLU A 137 13.26 -23.54 26.40
C GLU A 137 14.23 -22.57 25.72
N LYS A 138 14.83 -22.96 24.60
CA LYS A 138 15.84 -22.19 23.86
C LYS A 138 15.46 -22.12 22.38
N PRO A 139 14.42 -21.30 22.04
CA PRO A 139 13.88 -21.27 20.69
C PRO A 139 14.84 -20.64 19.70
N VAL A 140 14.85 -21.22 18.51
CA VAL A 140 15.44 -20.64 17.31
C VAL A 140 14.31 -20.08 16.43
N ILE A 141 14.31 -18.78 16.26
CA ILE A 141 13.28 -18.03 15.51
C ILE A 141 13.90 -17.59 14.18
N MET A 142 13.37 -18.07 13.08
CA MET A 142 13.78 -17.65 11.76
C MET A 142 12.90 -16.48 11.27
N VAL A 143 13.52 -15.44 10.75
CA VAL A 143 12.82 -14.28 10.14
C VAL A 143 13.13 -14.26 8.65
N THR A 144 12.08 -14.38 7.84
CA THR A 144 12.18 -14.36 6.37
C THR A 144 11.07 -13.52 5.74
N SER A 145 11.08 -13.40 4.42
CA SER A 145 10.05 -12.65 3.67
C SER A 145 10.00 -13.11 2.20
N SER A 146 9.06 -12.56 1.42
CA SER A 146 9.00 -12.83 -0.03
C SER A 146 10.11 -12.13 -0.80
N PHE A 147 10.36 -10.86 -0.49
CA PHE A 147 11.30 -9.99 -1.21
C PHE A 147 12.25 -9.24 -0.28
N SER A 148 13.27 -8.64 -0.89
CA SER A 148 14.13 -7.68 -0.19
C SER A 148 13.33 -6.42 0.19
N SER A 149 13.77 -5.73 1.26
CA SER A 149 13.19 -4.46 1.73
C SER A 149 11.79 -4.56 2.35
N GLU A 150 11.34 -5.76 2.77
CA GLU A 150 10.11 -5.93 3.54
C GLU A 150 10.31 -5.66 5.05
N GLY A 151 11.55 -5.47 5.49
CA GLY A 151 11.87 -5.06 6.85
C GLY A 151 12.34 -6.20 7.77
N LYS A 152 12.81 -7.33 7.24
CA LYS A 152 13.33 -8.47 8.02
C LYS A 152 14.31 -8.04 9.12
N SER A 153 15.44 -7.46 8.73
CA SER A 153 16.49 -7.05 9.68
C SER A 153 15.99 -6.03 10.71
N TYR A 154 15.03 -5.16 10.34
CA TYR A 154 14.38 -4.24 11.26
C TYR A 154 13.54 -4.99 12.31
N ILE A 155 12.71 -5.93 11.87
CA ILE A 155 11.89 -6.78 12.77
C ILE A 155 12.82 -7.63 13.66
N THR A 156 13.83 -8.30 13.08
CA THR A 156 14.80 -9.12 13.78
C THR A 156 15.51 -8.34 14.89
N THR A 157 16.00 -7.16 14.56
CA THR A 157 16.73 -6.28 15.50
C THR A 157 15.84 -5.88 16.69
N ASN A 158 14.64 -5.40 16.45
CA ASN A 158 13.75 -4.93 17.50
C ASN A 158 13.12 -6.09 18.31
N LEU A 159 12.86 -7.23 17.68
CA LEU A 159 12.44 -8.45 18.37
C LEU A 159 13.54 -8.94 19.33
N GLY A 160 14.79 -8.96 18.87
CA GLY A 160 15.93 -9.28 19.74
C GLY A 160 16.03 -8.31 20.92
N GLY A 161 15.82 -7.02 20.67
CA GLY A 161 15.80 -5.99 21.71
C GLY A 161 14.73 -6.26 22.78
N VAL A 162 13.47 -6.55 22.40
CA VAL A 162 12.40 -6.82 23.39
C VAL A 162 12.59 -8.14 24.13
N MET A 163 13.23 -9.15 23.50
CA MET A 163 13.61 -10.40 24.19
C MET A 163 14.70 -10.14 25.24
N ALA A 164 15.74 -9.40 24.87
CA ALA A 164 16.82 -9.04 25.78
C ALA A 164 16.33 -8.16 26.95
N LEU A 165 15.42 -7.21 26.71
CA LEU A 165 14.80 -6.39 27.76
C LEU A 165 13.93 -7.22 28.72
N ALA A 166 13.45 -8.36 28.28
CA ALA A 166 12.73 -9.32 29.12
C ALA A 166 13.68 -10.25 29.91
N GLY A 167 14.99 -9.98 29.92
CA GLY A 167 15.99 -10.75 30.66
C GLY A 167 16.53 -11.98 29.95
N LYS A 168 16.09 -12.26 28.69
CA LYS A 168 16.58 -13.40 27.91
C LYS A 168 17.91 -13.07 27.24
N LYS A 169 18.93 -13.91 27.44
CA LYS A 169 20.20 -13.81 26.71
C LYS A 169 19.97 -14.15 25.25
N THR A 170 19.91 -13.13 24.41
CA THR A 170 19.45 -13.20 23.02
C THR A 170 20.60 -12.95 22.05
N VAL A 171 20.67 -13.74 21.01
CA VAL A 171 21.60 -13.54 19.89
C VAL A 171 20.86 -13.43 18.57
N ILE A 172 21.28 -12.48 17.75
CA ILE A 172 20.79 -12.27 16.39
C ILE A 172 21.89 -12.65 15.41
N LEU A 173 21.59 -13.53 14.46
CA LEU A 173 22.52 -13.95 13.42
C LEU A 173 22.14 -13.37 12.06
N GLU A 174 23.08 -12.70 11.41
CA GLU A 174 22.94 -12.19 10.06
C GLU A 174 23.23 -13.29 9.04
N PHE A 175 22.21 -14.07 8.69
CA PHE A 175 22.26 -15.11 7.66
C PHE A 175 21.79 -14.64 6.28
N ASP A 176 21.44 -13.38 6.10
CA ASP A 176 21.33 -12.80 4.74
C ASP A 176 22.74 -12.50 4.21
N ILE A 177 23.44 -13.58 3.85
CA ILE A 177 24.83 -13.54 3.41
C ILE A 177 24.97 -12.78 2.08
N ARG A 178 23.88 -12.66 1.30
CA ARG A 178 23.89 -12.00 -0.02
C ARG A 178 23.78 -10.49 0.07
N LYS A 179 22.99 -9.99 1.02
CA LYS A 179 22.75 -8.54 1.21
C LYS A 179 22.72 -8.18 2.69
N PRO A 180 23.83 -8.33 3.40
CA PRO A 180 23.89 -8.06 4.83
C PRO A 180 23.56 -6.59 5.14
N LYS A 181 22.69 -6.34 6.10
CA LYS A 181 22.25 -5.00 6.50
C LYS A 181 22.13 -4.83 8.02
N LEU A 182 22.14 -5.89 8.78
CA LEU A 182 21.89 -5.89 10.21
C LEU A 182 22.97 -5.13 10.95
N PHE A 183 24.25 -5.47 10.73
CA PHE A 183 25.39 -4.81 11.38
C PHE A 183 25.49 -3.34 11.00
N THR A 184 25.30 -3.02 9.71
CA THR A 184 25.27 -1.62 9.23
C THR A 184 24.13 -0.83 9.89
N GLY A 185 22.95 -1.44 10.00
CA GLY A 185 21.79 -0.84 10.65
C GLY A 185 22.00 -0.57 12.15
N LEU A 186 22.66 -1.49 12.85
CA LEU A 186 23.02 -1.38 14.26
C LEU A 186 24.29 -0.53 14.51
N LYS A 187 24.97 -0.08 13.43
CA LYS A 187 26.25 0.64 13.50
C LYS A 187 27.33 -0.13 14.26
N LEU A 188 27.33 -1.46 14.12
CA LEU A 188 28.31 -2.34 14.74
C LEU A 188 29.51 -2.55 13.80
N ALA A 189 30.70 -2.59 14.40
CA ALA A 189 31.91 -3.05 13.70
C ALA A 189 32.02 -4.57 13.80
N SER A 190 32.28 -5.25 12.68
CA SER A 190 32.55 -6.68 12.65
C SER A 190 34.05 -6.94 12.42
N LYS A 191 34.66 -7.75 13.26
CA LYS A 191 36.05 -8.28 13.07
C LYS A 191 36.07 -9.58 12.29
N GLY A 192 34.92 -10.17 12.00
CA GLY A 192 34.71 -11.43 11.31
C GLY A 192 33.23 -11.80 11.40
N GLY A 193 32.83 -12.94 10.86
CA GLY A 193 31.45 -13.39 10.90
C GLY A 193 31.29 -14.87 10.59
N ILE A 194 30.05 -15.27 10.38
CA ILE A 194 29.65 -16.66 10.10
C ILE A 194 30.49 -17.26 8.95
N THR A 195 30.69 -16.50 7.86
CA THR A 195 31.45 -16.97 6.72
C THR A 195 32.94 -17.23 7.06
N ASN A 196 33.55 -16.40 7.94
CA ASN A 196 34.91 -16.63 8.41
C ASN A 196 35.01 -17.93 9.23
N TYR A 197 34.03 -18.22 10.07
CA TYR A 197 33.95 -19.45 10.82
C TYR A 197 33.77 -20.67 9.89
N LEU A 198 32.80 -20.57 8.94
CA LEU A 198 32.54 -21.69 8.02
C LEU A 198 33.74 -22.05 7.14
N VAL A 199 34.65 -21.12 6.83
CA VAL A 199 35.89 -21.39 6.13
C VAL A 199 37.07 -21.67 7.06
N GLY A 200 36.86 -21.80 8.39
CA GLY A 200 37.85 -22.16 9.38
C GLY A 200 38.84 -21.05 9.79
N LYS A 201 38.51 -19.77 9.51
CA LYS A 201 39.36 -18.63 9.85
C LYS A 201 39.04 -18.00 11.22
N SER A 202 37.93 -18.36 11.86
CA SER A 202 37.50 -17.85 13.17
C SER A 202 36.90 -18.97 14.00
N LYS A 203 36.93 -18.81 15.32
CA LYS A 203 36.20 -19.68 16.25
C LYS A 203 34.81 -19.09 16.50
N PHE A 204 33.83 -19.92 16.84
CA PHE A 204 32.45 -19.47 17.09
C PHE A 204 32.31 -18.63 18.38
N GLU A 205 33.20 -18.83 19.36
CA GLU A 205 33.25 -18.08 20.61
C GLU A 205 33.56 -16.57 20.39
N ASP A 206 34.29 -16.26 19.30
CA ASP A 206 34.76 -14.92 18.99
C ASP A 206 33.72 -14.12 18.13
N LEU A 207 32.65 -14.77 17.66
CA LEU A 207 31.69 -14.17 16.74
C LEU A 207 30.69 -13.21 17.40
N PRO A 208 30.16 -13.49 18.64
CA PRO A 208 29.11 -12.64 19.22
C PRO A 208 29.65 -11.26 19.63
N VAL A 209 29.03 -10.24 19.07
CA VAL A 209 29.31 -8.83 19.42
C VAL A 209 28.15 -8.30 20.27
N LYS A 210 28.45 -7.74 21.43
CA LYS A 210 27.44 -7.15 22.30
C LYS A 210 26.84 -5.89 21.67
N VAL A 211 25.51 -5.80 21.65
CA VAL A 211 24.80 -4.63 21.10
C VAL A 211 24.78 -3.51 22.17
N PRO A 212 25.28 -2.31 21.83
CA PRO A 212 25.28 -1.17 22.77
C PRO A 212 23.89 -0.85 23.30
N GLY A 213 23.79 -0.51 24.59
CA GLY A 213 22.52 -0.20 25.25
C GLY A 213 21.72 -1.40 25.75
N PHE A 214 22.19 -2.63 25.50
CA PHE A 214 21.57 -3.86 25.98
C PHE A 214 22.56 -4.74 26.73
N GLU A 215 22.14 -5.27 27.88
CA GLU A 215 22.98 -6.20 28.66
C GLU A 215 23.01 -7.59 28.04
N ASN A 216 21.87 -8.06 27.55
CA ASN A 216 21.62 -9.44 27.13
C ASN A 216 21.40 -9.59 25.61
N LEU A 217 21.76 -8.58 24.80
CA LEU A 217 21.63 -8.65 23.34
C LEU A 217 23.00 -8.75 22.68
N PHE A 218 23.14 -9.77 21.84
CA PHE A 218 24.32 -10.03 21.03
C PHE A 218 23.95 -10.15 19.55
N ALA A 219 24.88 -9.81 18.68
CA ALA A 219 24.71 -9.96 17.24
C ALA A 219 25.94 -10.66 16.65
N ILE A 220 25.70 -11.51 15.65
CA ILE A 220 26.76 -12.18 14.87
C ILE A 220 26.60 -11.73 13.41
N SER A 221 27.66 -11.14 12.87
CA SER A 221 27.72 -10.72 11.47
C SER A 221 27.79 -11.91 10.53
N CYS A 222 27.30 -11.74 9.30
CA CYS A 222 27.57 -12.72 8.24
C CYS A 222 29.06 -12.84 7.89
N GLY A 223 29.84 -11.77 8.07
CA GLY A 223 31.23 -11.68 7.59
C GLY A 223 31.32 -11.29 6.11
N PRO A 224 32.46 -11.49 5.45
CA PRO A 224 32.64 -11.23 4.03
C PRO A 224 31.68 -12.07 3.17
N VAL A 225 31.12 -11.45 2.13
CA VAL A 225 30.22 -12.15 1.20
C VAL A 225 31.00 -13.19 0.38
N PRO A 226 30.71 -14.50 0.48
CA PRO A 226 31.42 -15.53 -0.25
C PRO A 226 30.90 -15.63 -1.70
N PRO A 227 31.68 -16.25 -2.61
CA PRO A 227 31.23 -16.47 -3.99
C PRO A 227 30.12 -17.54 -4.10
N ASN A 228 30.02 -18.47 -3.16
CA ASN A 228 29.09 -19.61 -3.12
C ASN A 228 28.31 -19.65 -1.81
N PRO A 229 27.38 -18.70 -1.57
CA PRO A 229 26.70 -18.54 -0.28
C PRO A 229 25.83 -19.76 0.09
N SER A 230 25.11 -20.36 -0.87
CA SER A 230 24.18 -21.46 -0.59
C SER A 230 24.90 -22.76 -0.18
N GLU A 231 26.02 -23.06 -0.81
CA GLU A 231 26.80 -24.26 -0.50
C GLU A 231 27.41 -24.18 0.91
N LEU A 232 27.85 -22.98 1.32
CA LEU A 232 28.36 -22.77 2.68
C LEU A 232 27.34 -23.05 3.77
N LEU A 233 26.04 -22.78 3.49
CA LEU A 233 24.99 -23.08 4.46
C LEU A 233 24.68 -24.57 4.62
N LEU A 234 25.17 -25.42 3.72
CA LEU A 234 25.04 -26.87 3.80
C LEU A 234 26.17 -27.50 4.63
N ASP A 235 27.23 -26.77 4.99
CA ASP A 235 28.34 -27.24 5.76
C ASP A 235 27.91 -27.71 7.15
N SER A 236 28.48 -28.82 7.64
CA SER A 236 28.23 -29.38 8.98
C SER A 236 28.53 -28.41 10.12
N ARG A 237 29.47 -27.50 9.91
CA ARG A 237 29.79 -26.40 10.84
C ARG A 237 28.64 -25.52 11.19
N VAL A 238 27.62 -25.39 10.31
CA VAL A 238 26.38 -24.65 10.65
C VAL A 238 25.65 -25.36 11.78
N SER A 239 25.58 -26.69 11.78
CA SER A 239 25.00 -27.46 12.89
C SER A 239 25.77 -27.27 14.18
N GLU A 240 27.11 -27.36 14.12
CA GLU A 240 27.99 -27.14 15.28
C GLU A 240 27.80 -25.74 15.88
N LEU A 241 27.70 -24.71 15.02
CA LEU A 241 27.41 -23.35 15.46
C LEU A 241 26.03 -23.26 16.15
N MET A 242 24.99 -23.88 15.58
CA MET A 242 23.63 -23.83 16.15
C MET A 242 23.57 -24.56 17.49
N ASP A 243 24.25 -25.68 17.65
CA ASP A 243 24.34 -26.41 18.91
C ASP A 243 25.04 -25.58 20.00
N TRP A 244 26.18 -24.95 19.65
CA TRP A 244 26.86 -24.04 20.55
C TRP A 244 26.00 -22.84 20.96
N LEU A 245 25.25 -22.23 20.01
CA LEU A 245 24.37 -21.14 20.28
C LEU A 245 23.23 -21.55 21.23
N ARG A 246 22.64 -22.73 21.03
CA ARG A 246 21.60 -23.28 21.94
C ARG A 246 22.18 -23.53 23.34
N ALA A 247 23.47 -23.91 23.45
CA ALA A 247 24.11 -24.09 24.76
C ALA A 247 24.26 -22.75 25.50
N ASN A 248 24.56 -21.64 24.81
CA ASN A 248 25.03 -20.38 25.38
C ASN A 248 24.00 -19.25 25.43
N PHE A 249 22.85 -19.35 24.70
CA PHE A 249 21.81 -18.31 24.59
C PHE A 249 20.42 -18.89 24.90
N ASP A 250 19.54 -18.04 25.41
CA ASP A 250 18.15 -18.37 25.70
C ASP A 250 17.26 -18.23 24.48
N VAL A 251 17.58 -17.29 23.57
CA VAL A 251 16.83 -17.02 22.34
C VAL A 251 17.80 -16.76 21.19
N ILE A 252 17.58 -17.44 20.08
CA ILE A 252 18.38 -17.31 18.86
C ILE A 252 17.45 -16.79 17.75
N ILE A 253 17.84 -15.72 17.06
CA ILE A 253 17.05 -15.15 15.97
C ILE A 253 17.89 -15.11 14.70
N LEU A 254 17.40 -15.76 13.64
CA LEU A 254 18.07 -15.84 12.34
C LEU A 254 17.47 -14.80 11.38
N ASP A 255 18.24 -13.79 11.00
CA ASP A 255 17.90 -12.86 9.92
C ASP A 255 18.31 -13.48 8.58
N THR A 256 17.38 -14.03 7.82
CA THR A 256 17.67 -14.80 6.62
C THR A 256 17.38 -14.03 5.33
N ALA A 257 17.92 -14.52 4.20
CA ALA A 257 17.56 -14.04 2.88
C ALA A 257 16.06 -14.29 2.59
N PRO A 258 15.43 -13.51 1.68
CA PRO A 258 14.03 -13.73 1.30
C PRO A 258 13.81 -15.12 0.68
N VAL A 259 12.92 -15.93 1.27
CA VAL A 259 12.62 -17.30 0.78
C VAL A 259 11.96 -17.30 -0.60
N GLY A 260 11.27 -16.21 -0.97
CA GLY A 260 10.70 -16.07 -2.32
C GLY A 260 11.73 -15.80 -3.42
N MET A 261 12.98 -15.56 -3.06
CA MET A 261 14.05 -15.26 -4.01
C MET A 261 15.17 -16.32 -4.04
N VAL A 262 15.44 -16.95 -2.91
CA VAL A 262 16.56 -17.90 -2.74
C VAL A 262 16.22 -19.00 -1.74
N SER A 263 16.86 -20.16 -1.90
CA SER A 263 16.64 -21.36 -1.06
C SER A 263 17.32 -21.29 0.32
N ASP A 264 18.14 -20.28 0.58
CA ASP A 264 18.96 -20.17 1.80
C ASP A 264 18.11 -20.26 3.08
N ALA A 265 16.94 -19.60 3.12
CA ALA A 265 16.01 -19.69 4.25
C ALA A 265 15.42 -21.10 4.43
N MET A 266 15.16 -21.82 3.33
CA MET A 266 14.68 -23.21 3.40
C MET A 266 15.74 -24.13 4.02
N THR A 267 17.00 -23.96 3.62
CA THR A 267 18.13 -24.71 4.19
C THR A 267 18.29 -24.47 5.69
N LEU A 268 18.09 -23.21 6.13
CA LEU A 268 18.18 -22.83 7.56
C LEU A 268 16.93 -23.24 8.34
N GLY A 269 15.79 -23.46 7.68
CA GLY A 269 14.52 -23.84 8.29
C GLY A 269 14.59 -25.08 9.18
N LYS A 270 15.49 -26.06 8.86
CA LYS A 270 15.72 -27.26 9.67
C LYS A 270 16.22 -26.98 11.10
N PHE A 271 16.84 -25.82 11.33
CA PHE A 271 17.33 -25.41 12.65
C PHE A 271 16.32 -24.59 13.44
N ALA A 272 15.32 -24.05 12.77
CA ALA A 272 14.34 -23.16 13.37
C ALA A 272 13.21 -23.93 14.08
N ASP A 273 12.70 -23.37 15.16
CA ASP A 273 11.52 -23.87 15.89
C ASP A 273 10.25 -23.11 15.49
N SER A 274 10.39 -21.91 14.94
CA SER A 274 9.31 -21.07 14.41
C SER A 274 9.82 -20.13 13.32
N THR A 275 8.95 -19.83 12.37
CA THR A 275 9.26 -18.92 11.25
C THR A 275 8.35 -17.71 11.32
N LEU A 276 8.97 -16.51 11.38
CA LEU A 276 8.28 -15.23 11.25
C LEU A 276 8.39 -14.77 9.80
N TYR A 277 7.26 -14.76 9.12
CA TYR A 277 7.18 -14.32 7.73
C TYR A 277 6.75 -12.86 7.66
N ILE A 278 7.62 -12.01 7.10
CA ILE A 278 7.38 -10.56 7.07
C ILE A 278 6.67 -10.20 5.79
N VAL A 279 5.54 -9.49 5.94
CA VAL A 279 4.72 -8.91 4.87
C VAL A 279 4.69 -7.40 5.06
N ARG A 280 5.05 -6.61 4.05
CA ARG A 280 5.08 -5.16 4.15
C ARG A 280 3.88 -4.53 3.46
N GLN A 281 3.12 -3.70 4.18
CA GLN A 281 1.98 -2.96 3.65
C GLN A 281 2.37 -2.10 2.44
N GLY A 282 1.59 -2.16 1.36
CA GLY A 282 1.80 -1.38 0.13
C GLY A 282 3.03 -1.80 -0.68
N HIS A 283 3.74 -2.88 -0.28
CA HIS A 283 4.95 -3.38 -0.93
C HIS A 283 4.81 -4.83 -1.40
N THR A 284 4.45 -5.74 -0.49
CA THR A 284 4.25 -7.17 -0.78
C THR A 284 3.01 -7.37 -1.65
N TYR A 285 3.10 -8.22 -2.68
CA TYR A 285 2.00 -8.55 -3.58
C TYR A 285 1.10 -9.65 -3.01
N LYS A 286 -0.20 -9.59 -3.31
CA LYS A 286 -1.19 -10.61 -2.90
C LYS A 286 -0.79 -12.02 -3.34
N LYS A 287 -0.23 -12.16 -4.54
CA LYS A 287 0.29 -13.44 -5.07
C LYS A 287 1.36 -14.06 -4.17
N GLN A 288 2.11 -13.28 -3.40
CA GLN A 288 3.13 -13.83 -2.49
C GLN A 288 2.52 -14.46 -1.24
N ILE A 289 1.30 -14.06 -0.87
CA ILE A 289 0.60 -14.70 0.25
C ILE A 289 0.19 -16.13 -0.10
N SER A 290 -0.11 -16.41 -1.37
CA SER A 290 -0.37 -17.80 -1.82
C SER A 290 0.88 -18.70 -1.65
N LEU A 291 2.08 -18.14 -1.83
CA LEU A 291 3.33 -18.87 -1.53
C LEU A 291 3.49 -19.13 -0.02
N ILE A 292 3.09 -18.18 0.81
CA ILE A 292 3.11 -18.38 2.28
C ILE A 292 2.12 -19.47 2.65
N ASP A 293 0.94 -19.48 2.04
CA ASP A 293 -0.08 -20.51 2.26
C ASP A 293 0.43 -21.90 1.86
N GLU A 294 1.07 -22.03 0.70
CA GLU A 294 1.73 -23.27 0.26
C GLU A 294 2.73 -23.76 1.31
N PHE A 295 3.63 -22.90 1.79
CA PHE A 295 4.61 -23.27 2.83
C PHE A 295 3.95 -23.65 4.16
N TYR A 296 2.84 -23.00 4.50
CA TYR A 296 2.09 -23.27 5.72
C TYR A 296 1.36 -24.61 5.65
N GLN A 297 0.63 -24.88 4.57
CA GLN A 297 -0.14 -26.11 4.37
C GLN A 297 0.77 -27.35 4.25
N GLU A 298 1.88 -27.20 3.52
CA GLU A 298 2.84 -28.27 3.32
C GLU A 298 3.86 -28.40 4.45
N SER A 299 3.78 -27.56 5.48
CA SER A 299 4.71 -27.54 6.62
C SER A 299 6.19 -27.47 6.19
N ARG A 300 6.48 -26.78 5.07
CA ARG A 300 7.86 -26.66 4.55
C ARG A 300 8.76 -25.84 5.46
N LEU A 301 8.19 -24.96 6.25
CA LEU A 301 8.88 -24.17 7.27
C LEU A 301 8.18 -24.35 8.62
N PRO A 302 8.93 -24.41 9.73
CA PRO A 302 8.35 -24.69 11.05
C PRO A 302 7.48 -23.52 11.55
N LYS A 303 6.29 -23.82 12.02
CA LYS A 303 5.35 -22.91 12.72
C LYS A 303 5.33 -21.50 12.13
N ILE A 304 4.96 -21.37 10.85
CA ILE A 304 4.87 -20.08 10.18
C ILE A 304 3.87 -19.16 10.89
N SER A 305 4.29 -17.93 11.15
CA SER A 305 3.44 -16.85 11.63
C SER A 305 3.78 -15.58 10.86
N ILE A 306 2.77 -14.77 10.54
CA ILE A 306 2.93 -13.56 9.73
C ILE A 306 3.05 -12.32 10.62
N ILE A 307 3.98 -11.43 10.28
CA ILE A 307 4.06 -10.09 10.82
C ILE A 307 3.84 -9.09 9.69
N ILE A 308 2.85 -8.20 9.86
CA ILE A 308 2.59 -7.12 8.92
C ILE A 308 3.41 -5.90 9.34
N ASN A 309 4.32 -5.47 8.46
CA ASN A 309 5.25 -4.38 8.73
C ASN A 309 4.87 -3.09 7.97
N ASP A 310 5.35 -1.95 8.44
CA ASP A 310 5.24 -0.63 7.81
C ASP A 310 3.78 -0.15 7.63
N ILE A 311 2.93 -0.41 8.63
CA ILE A 311 1.52 -0.03 8.56
C ILE A 311 1.39 1.48 8.69
N LYS A 312 0.83 2.11 7.65
CA LYS A 312 0.55 3.53 7.61
C LYS A 312 -0.88 3.79 8.07
N LEU A 313 -1.02 4.41 9.22
CA LEU A 313 -2.33 4.84 9.74
C LEU A 313 -2.84 6.00 8.88
N LYS A 314 -3.88 5.76 8.08
CA LYS A 314 -4.59 6.84 7.38
C LYS A 314 -5.54 7.53 8.36
N PRO A 315 -5.54 8.87 8.48
CA PRO A 315 -6.55 9.59 9.25
C PRO A 315 -7.95 9.27 8.68
N GLY A 316 -8.86 8.78 9.52
CA GLY A 316 -10.24 8.44 9.14
C GLY A 316 -10.56 6.95 8.94
N TYR A 317 -9.57 6.08 8.74
CA TYR A 317 -9.81 4.64 8.57
C TYR A 317 -9.65 3.81 9.86
N GLY A 318 -9.31 4.45 10.97
CA GLY A 318 -8.95 3.78 12.23
C GLY A 318 -10.10 3.13 13.01
N TYR A 319 -11.35 3.31 12.61
CA TYR A 319 -12.49 2.89 13.44
C TYR A 319 -13.11 1.53 13.07
N TYR A 320 -12.95 1.04 11.84
CA TYR A 320 -13.66 -0.15 11.38
C TYR A 320 -12.81 -1.41 11.14
N GLY A 321 -11.47 -1.34 11.17
CA GLY A 321 -10.59 -2.47 10.81
C GLY A 321 -9.98 -3.25 11.98
N TYR A 322 -9.92 -2.69 13.18
CA TYR A 322 -9.11 -3.22 14.29
C TYR A 322 -9.92 -3.82 15.45
N GLY A 323 -11.24 -3.96 15.31
CA GLY A 323 -12.17 -4.23 16.42
C GLY A 323 -12.39 -5.68 16.83
N ARG A 324 -11.80 -6.70 16.19
CA ARG A 324 -12.19 -8.09 16.47
C ARG A 324 -11.24 -8.89 17.39
N TYR A 325 -10.05 -8.38 17.67
CA TYR A 325 -9.18 -8.89 18.73
C TYR A 325 -8.63 -7.74 19.56
N GLY A 326 -9.42 -7.24 20.50
CA GLY A 326 -9.10 -6.67 21.81
C GLY A 326 -8.05 -5.55 21.97
N TYR A 327 -7.38 -5.10 20.93
CA TYR A 327 -6.41 -4.01 21.01
C TYR A 327 -6.93 -2.81 20.22
N GLY A 328 -8.01 -2.22 20.75
CA GLY A 328 -8.54 -0.96 20.28
C GLY A 328 -7.50 0.14 20.45
N TYR A 329 -6.85 0.54 19.38
CA TYR A 329 -6.12 1.80 19.31
C TYR A 329 -7.14 2.96 19.20
N GLY A 330 -8.04 3.04 20.20
CA GLY A 330 -8.80 4.24 20.47
C GLY A 330 -7.81 5.31 20.90
N TYR A 331 -8.05 6.52 20.52
CA TYR A 331 -7.39 7.75 20.96
C TYR A 331 -7.30 7.81 22.50
N GLY A 332 -6.42 7.02 23.08
CA GLY A 332 -5.98 7.11 24.46
C GLY A 332 -4.81 8.09 24.50
N GLY A 333 -5.10 9.37 24.35
CA GLY A 333 -4.10 10.40 24.64
C GLY A 333 -3.64 10.23 26.07
N GLY A 334 -2.41 9.71 26.27
CA GLY A 334 -1.81 9.56 27.59
C GLY A 334 -0.96 8.31 27.79
N TYR A 335 -1.18 7.23 27.03
CA TYR A 335 -0.43 5.98 27.21
C TYR A 335 0.81 5.85 26.32
N TYR A 336 0.89 6.58 25.20
CA TYR A 336 1.98 6.46 24.23
C TYR A 336 2.61 7.81 23.94
N GLU A 337 3.93 7.86 23.84
CA GLU A 337 4.67 9.03 23.37
C GLU A 337 4.52 9.13 21.85
N ILE A 338 4.11 10.31 21.36
CA ILE A 338 3.98 10.58 19.92
C ILE A 338 5.39 10.81 19.36
N GLU A 339 5.83 10.01 18.41
CA GLU A 339 7.11 10.23 17.72
C GLU A 339 7.14 11.64 17.10
N GLU A 340 8.21 12.41 17.35
CA GLU A 340 8.37 13.81 16.87
C GLU A 340 8.19 13.95 15.34
N GLY A 341 8.45 12.89 14.57
CA GLY A 341 8.25 12.84 13.12
C GLY A 341 6.80 13.01 12.67
N VAL A 342 5.82 12.58 13.49
CA VAL A 342 4.39 12.70 13.19
C VAL A 342 3.94 14.16 13.22
N LEU A 343 4.46 14.95 14.15
CA LEU A 343 4.16 16.38 14.28
C LEU A 343 4.73 17.19 13.10
N LYS A 344 5.96 16.88 12.67
CA LYS A 344 6.60 17.54 11.50
C LYS A 344 5.90 17.20 10.18
N SER A 345 5.36 16.00 10.01
CA SER A 345 4.60 15.58 8.83
C SER A 345 3.25 16.31 8.72
N LYS A 346 2.51 16.45 9.83
CA LYS A 346 1.23 17.18 9.84
C LYS A 346 1.40 18.66 9.53
N SER A 347 2.43 19.32 10.06
CA SER A 347 2.67 20.75 9.80
C SER A 347 3.11 21.01 8.36
N ARG A 348 3.95 20.17 7.77
CA ARG A 348 4.39 20.29 6.35
C ARG A 348 3.23 20.04 5.37
N SER A 349 2.37 19.08 5.62
CA SER A 349 1.20 18.81 4.77
C SER A 349 0.17 19.96 4.80
N PHE A 350 -0.07 20.55 5.98
CA PHE A 350 -0.99 21.68 6.12
C PHE A 350 -0.45 22.95 5.46
N ILE A 351 0.83 23.26 5.64
CA ILE A 351 1.48 24.43 5.02
C ILE A 351 1.63 24.29 3.49
N ALA A 352 1.90 23.07 2.99
CA ALA A 352 1.95 22.78 1.57
C ALA A 352 0.56 22.92 0.90
N GLY A 353 -0.50 22.49 1.57
CA GLY A 353 -1.89 22.68 1.13
C GLY A 353 -2.27 24.15 1.00
N ILE A 354 -1.93 24.96 2.01
CA ILE A 354 -2.20 26.41 2.02
C ILE A 354 -1.37 27.15 0.95
N LYS A 355 -0.08 26.83 0.80
CA LYS A 355 0.77 27.44 -0.24
C LYS A 355 0.29 27.17 -1.67
N ASN A 356 -0.27 25.99 -1.94
CA ASN A 356 -0.81 25.67 -3.27
C ASN A 356 -2.14 26.39 -3.56
N ILE A 357 -2.94 26.74 -2.55
CA ILE A 357 -4.16 27.54 -2.72
C ILE A 357 -3.82 29.01 -3.05
N PHE A 358 -2.77 29.55 -2.44
CA PHE A 358 -2.36 30.96 -2.66
C PHE A 358 -1.45 31.18 -3.88
N LYS A 359 -0.92 30.13 -4.52
CA LYS A 359 -0.14 30.22 -5.78
C LYS A 359 -0.99 30.19 -7.05
N ARG A 360 -2.32 30.09 -6.94
CA ARG A 360 -3.28 30.08 -8.05
C ARG A 360 -4.12 31.37 -8.12
N LYS A 361 -3.50 32.51 -7.82
CA LYS A 361 -4.02 33.82 -8.22
C LYS A 361 -3.00 34.56 -9.04
#